data_97491343715b237d04d69c17af80eb66
#
_entry.id   97491343715b237d04d69c17af80eb66
#
_cell.length_a   1.000
_cell.length_b   1.000
_cell.length_c   1.000
_cell.angle_alpha   90.00
_cell.angle_beta   90.00
_cell.angle_gamma   90.00
#
_symmetry.space_group_name_H-M   'P 1'
#
loop_
_entity.id
_entity.type
_entity.pdbx_description
1 polymer ?
#
loop_
_entity_poly.entity_id
_entity_poly.type
_entity_poly.pdbx_seq_one_letter_code
_entity_poly.pdbx_strand_id
1 'polypeptide(L)'
;MGHKKPTETTRSYLENAPLPNHGKTYTVVTHKEVIDNTLTLLKKSGFTVQREIYRANTNATIAQGIYHIYPSRSVDEDIINETELGMMFAWTNSYNKLVRFQCAIGAYVKVCYNGMVAGDMMNFKRKHTGTANLDCSINIADQVKNAEKYYKRIIKDRDAMKTINLTEREQAELVGRMFVQEELIDSQQTSIIKAELAKPSFHYGTDAESCWTFYNHVTHALKKAHPRYWLQDSQNFHDFIVAECLNTSKPTIKTETILSEKVVVISEPVEKVIEVDEDITDTQLIENVFLDQ
;
A
#
# COMPACT_ATOMS: atom_id res chain seq x y z
N MET A 1 19.37 -5.07 -14.10
CA MET A 1 20.24 -4.45 -13.08
C MET A 1 19.64 -4.78 -11.73
N GLY A 2 20.30 -5.60 -10.89
CA GLY A 2 19.77 -6.01 -9.60
C GLY A 2 19.67 -4.80 -8.65
N HIS A 3 18.48 -4.43 -8.26
CA HIS A 3 18.26 -3.42 -7.23
C HIS A 3 18.82 -3.96 -5.91
N LYS A 4 19.89 -3.35 -5.43
CA LYS A 4 20.42 -3.67 -4.10
C LYS A 4 19.32 -3.38 -3.08
N LYS A 5 19.09 -4.34 -2.17
CA LYS A 5 18.05 -4.27 -1.12
C LYS A 5 18.18 -2.96 -0.33
N PRO A 6 17.05 -2.29 -0.01
CA PRO A 6 17.07 -1.16 0.89
C PRO A 6 17.58 -1.63 2.26
N THR A 7 18.61 -0.97 2.77
CA THR A 7 19.19 -1.29 4.07
C THR A 7 18.71 -0.29 5.09
N GLU A 8 18.35 -0.75 6.28
CA GLU A 8 18.26 0.12 7.44
C GLU A 8 19.59 0.83 7.63
N THR A 9 19.54 2.08 7.98
CA THR A 9 20.71 2.93 8.14
C THR A 9 20.55 3.82 9.37
N THR A 10 21.59 4.57 9.69
CA THR A 10 21.58 5.48 10.84
C THR A 10 21.24 6.91 10.41
N ARG A 11 20.71 7.69 11.35
CA ARG A 11 20.51 9.14 11.18
C ARG A 11 21.80 9.81 10.73
N SER A 12 22.92 9.53 11.40
CA SER A 12 24.22 10.09 11.07
C SER A 12 24.66 9.81 9.63
N TYR A 13 24.37 8.62 9.11
CA TYR A 13 24.67 8.28 7.71
C TYR A 13 23.89 9.18 6.73
N LEU A 14 22.62 9.44 7.01
CA LEU A 14 21.77 10.31 6.18
C LEU A 14 22.18 11.78 6.26
N GLU A 15 22.53 12.26 7.46
CA GLU A 15 22.96 13.65 7.68
C GLU A 15 24.29 13.97 6.98
N ASN A 16 25.16 12.97 6.81
CA ASN A 16 26.44 13.08 6.14
C ASN A 16 26.42 12.62 4.67
N ALA A 17 25.23 12.35 4.11
CA ALA A 17 25.11 11.92 2.72
C ALA A 17 25.63 12.99 1.75
N PRO A 18 26.44 12.63 0.72
CA PRO A 18 26.97 13.58 -0.25
C PRO A 18 25.84 14.36 -0.94
N LEU A 19 25.96 15.68 -0.94
CA LEU A 19 24.99 16.56 -1.58
C LEU A 19 25.26 16.64 -3.09
N PRO A 20 24.22 16.62 -3.92
CA PRO A 20 24.37 16.87 -5.34
C PRO A 20 24.69 18.34 -5.59
N ASN A 21 25.30 18.63 -6.74
CA ASN A 21 25.52 20.01 -7.16
C ASN A 21 24.19 20.75 -7.33
N HIS A 22 24.10 21.96 -6.81
CA HIS A 22 22.97 22.85 -7.06
C HIS A 22 22.90 23.19 -8.55
N GLY A 23 21.73 22.95 -9.17
CA GLY A 23 21.44 23.42 -10.52
C GLY A 23 20.75 24.78 -10.50
N LYS A 24 20.73 25.51 -11.60
CA LYS A 24 20.05 26.83 -11.72
C LYS A 24 18.55 26.77 -11.30
N THR A 25 17.92 25.60 -11.37
CA THR A 25 16.49 25.40 -11.09
C THR A 25 16.24 24.32 -10.02
N TYR A 26 17.29 23.83 -9.35
CA TYR A 26 17.19 22.76 -8.37
C TYR A 26 17.75 23.21 -7.02
N THR A 27 16.87 23.33 -6.04
CA THR A 27 17.24 23.56 -4.65
C THR A 27 17.23 22.22 -3.92
N VAL A 28 18.38 21.82 -3.38
CA VAL A 28 18.49 20.58 -2.59
C VAL A 28 17.82 20.81 -1.24
N VAL A 29 16.87 19.95 -0.89
CA VAL A 29 16.41 19.79 0.49
C VAL A 29 17.17 18.61 1.07
N THR A 30 18.02 18.87 2.04
CA THR A 30 18.89 17.85 2.62
C THR A 30 18.09 16.87 3.48
N HIS A 31 18.55 15.61 3.58
CA HIS A 31 17.92 14.64 4.49
C HIS A 31 17.93 15.14 5.93
N LYS A 32 19.03 15.85 6.33
CA LYS A 32 19.13 16.48 7.64
C LYS A 32 18.03 17.51 7.88
N GLU A 33 17.78 18.42 6.94
CA GLU A 33 16.69 19.41 7.04
C GLU A 33 15.31 18.74 7.14
N VAL A 34 15.07 17.66 6.38
CA VAL A 34 13.81 16.89 6.48
C VAL A 34 13.66 16.27 7.86
N ILE A 35 14.72 15.66 8.39
CA ILE A 35 14.73 15.05 9.73
C ILE A 35 14.44 16.11 10.79
N ASP A 36 15.22 17.19 10.81
CA ASP A 36 15.12 18.23 11.83
C ASP A 36 13.77 18.95 11.80
N ASN A 37 13.26 19.27 10.60
CA ASN A 37 11.94 19.88 10.42
C ASN A 37 10.83 18.95 10.89
N THR A 38 10.89 17.67 10.53
CA THR A 38 9.88 16.67 10.94
C THR A 38 9.83 16.53 12.45
N LEU A 39 10.97 16.29 13.10
CA LEU A 39 11.06 16.14 14.55
C LEU A 39 10.60 17.39 15.29
N THR A 40 10.96 18.57 14.77
CA THR A 40 10.55 19.86 15.33
C THR A 40 9.04 20.05 15.24
N LEU A 41 8.44 19.78 14.09
CA LEU A 41 7.01 19.94 13.87
C LEU A 41 6.20 18.91 14.67
N LEU A 42 6.60 17.64 14.70
CA LEU A 42 5.98 16.63 15.54
C LEU A 42 5.95 17.06 17.01
N LYS A 43 7.10 17.49 17.55
CA LYS A 43 7.20 17.96 18.94
C LYS A 43 6.32 19.18 19.22
N LYS A 44 6.37 20.19 18.33
CA LYS A 44 5.52 21.41 18.46
C LYS A 44 4.04 21.10 18.43
N SER A 45 3.62 20.08 17.69
CA SER A 45 2.22 19.65 17.58
C SER A 45 1.80 18.68 18.69
N GLY A 46 2.66 18.42 19.68
CA GLY A 46 2.30 17.60 20.85
C GLY A 46 2.49 16.10 20.63
N PHE A 47 3.30 15.69 19.66
CA PHE A 47 3.67 14.28 19.47
C PHE A 47 5.01 13.98 20.11
N THR A 48 5.10 12.80 20.75
CA THR A 48 6.35 12.21 21.21
C THR A 48 6.80 11.15 20.21
N VAL A 49 8.05 11.23 19.77
CA VAL A 49 8.68 10.21 18.93
C VAL A 49 9.27 9.13 19.84
N GLN A 50 8.74 7.90 19.72
CA GLN A 50 9.18 6.74 20.50
C GLN A 50 10.30 5.97 19.80
N ARG A 51 10.29 5.96 18.46
CA ARG A 51 11.27 5.24 17.65
C ARG A 51 11.48 5.95 16.33
N GLU A 52 12.75 6.02 15.90
CA GLU A 52 13.17 6.50 14.60
C GLU A 52 13.75 5.33 13.80
N ILE A 53 13.28 5.13 12.58
CA ILE A 53 13.78 4.12 11.65
C ILE A 53 14.16 4.84 10.36
N TYR A 54 15.39 4.61 9.88
CA TYR A 54 15.87 5.18 8.64
C TYR A 54 16.25 4.09 7.64
N ARG A 55 15.93 4.32 6.39
CA ARG A 55 16.24 3.43 5.27
C ARG A 55 16.79 4.26 4.11
N ALA A 56 17.75 3.71 3.38
CA ALA A 56 18.32 4.38 2.22
C ALA A 56 18.75 3.36 1.14
N ASN A 57 18.93 3.85 -0.08
CA ASN A 57 19.71 3.14 -1.07
C ASN A 57 21.22 3.26 -0.75
N THR A 58 22.03 2.49 -1.46
CA THR A 58 23.47 2.30 -1.13
C THR A 58 24.27 3.61 -0.98
N ASN A 59 23.93 4.67 -1.69
CA ASN A 59 24.63 5.96 -1.70
C ASN A 59 23.80 7.10 -1.09
N ALA A 60 22.77 6.76 -0.35
CA ALA A 60 21.84 7.69 0.30
C ALA A 60 21.29 8.79 -0.62
N THR A 61 21.22 8.54 -1.93
CA THR A 61 20.55 9.48 -2.86
C THR A 61 19.02 9.41 -2.76
N ILE A 62 18.49 8.35 -2.16
CA ILE A 62 17.08 8.20 -1.78
C ILE A 62 17.08 7.75 -0.32
N ALA A 63 16.36 8.48 0.51
CA ALA A 63 16.21 8.20 1.93
C ALA A 63 14.75 8.23 2.37
N GLN A 64 14.46 7.45 3.39
CA GLN A 64 13.16 7.34 4.05
C GLN A 64 13.36 7.40 5.56
N GLY A 65 12.49 8.16 6.24
CA GLY A 65 12.35 8.11 7.68
C GLY A 65 10.97 7.63 8.06
N ILE A 66 10.89 6.79 9.08
CA ILE A 66 9.65 6.29 9.68
C ILE A 66 9.76 6.55 11.18
N TYR A 67 8.82 7.28 11.72
CA TYR A 67 8.75 7.61 13.14
C TYR A 67 7.53 6.97 13.77
N HIS A 68 7.74 6.17 14.82
CA HIS A 68 6.64 5.75 15.69
C HIS A 68 6.36 6.89 16.64
N ILE A 69 5.15 7.41 16.60
CA ILE A 69 4.75 8.60 17.35
C ILE A 69 3.56 8.32 18.26
N TYR A 70 3.45 9.12 19.31
CA TYR A 70 2.35 9.06 20.26
C TYR A 70 1.86 10.48 20.54
N PRO A 71 0.55 10.77 20.46
CA PRO A 71 0.00 12.08 20.79
C PRO A 71 -0.03 12.27 22.31
N SER A 72 0.86 13.11 22.83
CA SER A 72 1.03 13.35 24.26
C SER A 72 -0.14 14.09 24.91
N ARG A 73 -1.04 14.67 24.11
CA ARG A 73 -2.16 15.51 24.56
C ARG A 73 -3.50 15.11 23.96
N SER A 74 -3.60 13.95 23.31
CA SER A 74 -4.89 13.47 22.82
C SER A 74 -5.82 13.22 23.98
N VAL A 75 -7.06 13.66 23.85
CA VAL A 75 -8.19 13.35 24.76
C VAL A 75 -9.15 12.36 24.10
N ASP A 76 -8.83 11.89 22.91
CA ASP A 76 -9.66 10.98 22.15
C ASP A 76 -9.49 9.54 22.66
N GLU A 77 -10.56 8.99 23.17
CA GLU A 77 -10.56 7.65 23.79
C GLU A 77 -10.20 6.54 22.80
N ASP A 78 -10.61 6.66 21.53
CA ASP A 78 -10.29 5.67 20.50
C ASP A 78 -8.78 5.60 20.26
N ILE A 79 -8.07 6.71 20.40
CA ILE A 79 -6.62 6.79 20.23
C ILE A 79 -5.89 6.32 21.50
N ILE A 80 -6.36 6.76 22.66
CA ILE A 80 -5.72 6.46 23.96
C ILE A 80 -5.80 4.97 24.28
N ASN A 81 -6.95 4.35 24.00
CA ASN A 81 -7.23 2.95 24.30
C ASN A 81 -6.79 1.99 23.20
N GLU A 82 -6.21 2.48 22.09
CA GLU A 82 -5.78 1.63 20.98
C GLU A 82 -4.58 0.77 21.37
N THR A 83 -4.79 -0.55 21.34
CA THR A 83 -3.80 -1.54 21.81
C THR A 83 -3.04 -2.25 20.68
N GLU A 84 -3.62 -2.36 19.50
CA GLU A 84 -3.04 -3.13 18.39
C GLU A 84 -2.23 -2.28 17.41
N LEU A 85 -2.67 -1.04 17.20
CA LEU A 85 -2.00 -0.11 16.30
C LEU A 85 -1.22 0.95 17.06
N GLY A 86 -0.13 1.40 16.49
CA GLY A 86 0.56 2.62 16.89
C GLY A 86 0.56 3.61 15.74
N MET A 87 0.52 4.90 16.06
CA MET A 87 0.59 5.95 15.04
C MET A 87 2.01 6.07 14.48
N MET A 88 2.14 6.31 13.19
CA MET A 88 3.43 6.61 12.58
C MET A 88 3.35 7.82 11.65
N PHE A 89 4.48 8.48 11.51
CA PHE A 89 4.76 9.46 10.46
C PHE A 89 5.88 8.92 9.59
N ALA A 90 5.76 9.02 8.27
CA ALA A 90 6.82 8.59 7.37
C ALA A 90 7.05 9.62 6.27
N TRP A 91 8.29 9.71 5.79
CA TRP A 91 8.68 10.55 4.67
C TRP A 91 9.66 9.84 3.74
N THR A 92 9.69 10.27 2.48
CA THR A 92 10.70 9.89 1.48
C THR A 92 11.25 11.15 0.82
N ASN A 93 12.56 11.24 0.71
CA ASN A 93 13.28 12.33 0.06
C ASN A 93 14.35 11.80 -0.90
N SER A 94 14.68 12.54 -1.97
CA SER A 94 15.71 12.13 -2.90
C SER A 94 16.58 13.28 -3.39
N TYR A 95 17.87 12.98 -3.63
CA TYR A 95 18.85 13.89 -4.24
C TYR A 95 18.97 13.70 -5.75
N ASN A 96 18.53 12.57 -6.29
CA ASN A 96 18.66 12.21 -7.70
C ASN A 96 17.44 12.60 -8.56
N LYS A 97 16.48 13.35 -8.01
CA LYS A 97 15.25 13.81 -8.66
C LYS A 97 14.29 12.68 -9.10
N LEU A 98 14.54 11.44 -8.71
CA LEU A 98 13.70 10.30 -9.07
C LEU A 98 12.42 10.22 -8.24
N VAL A 99 12.44 10.82 -7.04
CA VAL A 99 11.27 10.91 -6.16
C VAL A 99 11.08 12.35 -5.74
N ARG A 100 9.85 12.79 -5.68
CA ARG A 100 9.49 14.03 -5.01
C ARG A 100 9.50 13.81 -3.51
N PHE A 101 9.68 14.86 -2.72
CA PHE A 101 9.43 14.75 -1.30
C PHE A 101 7.98 14.29 -1.07
N GLN A 102 7.83 13.28 -0.25
CA GLN A 102 6.53 12.69 0.14
C GLN A 102 6.53 12.49 1.64
N CYS A 103 5.41 12.73 2.28
CA CYS A 103 5.21 12.34 3.67
C CYS A 103 3.75 11.96 3.90
N ALA A 104 3.53 11.11 4.89
CA ALA A 104 2.22 10.64 5.26
C ALA A 104 2.15 10.30 6.75
N ILE A 105 0.98 10.47 7.32
CA ILE A 105 0.59 9.80 8.56
C ILE A 105 0.10 8.40 8.21
N GLY A 106 0.35 7.49 9.11
CA GLY A 106 -0.08 6.12 9.00
C GLY A 106 -0.19 5.46 10.37
N ALA A 107 -0.30 4.15 10.35
CA ALA A 107 -0.21 3.32 11.54
C ALA A 107 0.81 2.21 11.34
N TYR A 108 1.26 1.62 12.43
CA TYR A 108 2.00 0.37 12.42
C TYR A 108 1.32 -0.64 13.35
N VAL A 109 1.34 -1.88 12.96
CA VAL A 109 0.80 -2.98 13.78
C VAL A 109 1.83 -3.35 14.83
N LYS A 110 1.50 -3.21 16.12
CA LYS A 110 2.48 -3.32 17.23
C LYS A 110 3.19 -4.67 17.30
N VAL A 111 2.50 -5.76 16.94
CA VAL A 111 3.06 -7.13 17.02
C VAL A 111 4.12 -7.41 15.96
N CYS A 112 4.02 -6.81 14.79
CA CYS A 112 4.89 -7.12 13.64
C CYS A 112 5.58 -5.89 13.02
N TYR A 113 5.21 -4.69 13.44
CA TYR A 113 5.66 -3.42 12.85
C TYR A 113 5.36 -3.28 11.35
N ASN A 114 4.30 -3.91 10.87
CA ASN A 114 3.79 -3.67 9.52
C ASN A 114 3.23 -2.26 9.42
N GLY A 115 3.64 -1.51 8.40
CA GLY A 115 3.14 -0.15 8.18
C GLY A 115 1.84 -0.14 7.38
N MET A 116 0.93 0.72 7.78
CA MET A 116 -0.31 1.05 7.08
C MET A 116 -0.27 2.53 6.72
N VAL A 117 -0.48 2.88 5.48
CA VAL A 117 -0.58 4.27 5.04
C VAL A 117 -1.97 4.46 4.46
N ALA A 118 -2.78 5.28 5.12
CA ALA A 118 -4.11 5.64 4.66
C ALA A 118 -4.30 7.14 4.83
N GLY A 119 -4.63 7.82 3.77
CA GLY A 119 -4.86 9.25 3.81
C GLY A 119 -4.48 9.91 2.49
N ASP A 120 -4.78 11.18 2.37
CA ASP A 120 -4.33 11.96 1.23
C ASP A 120 -2.81 12.15 1.34
N MET A 121 -2.06 11.24 0.74
CA MET A 121 -0.66 11.49 0.52
C MET A 121 -0.57 12.73 -0.35
N MET A 122 -0.26 13.87 0.25
CA MET A 122 -0.01 15.07 -0.53
C MET A 122 1.20 14.80 -1.42
N ASN A 123 0.91 14.31 -2.63
CA ASN A 123 1.86 14.25 -3.71
C ASN A 123 2.24 15.70 -4.04
N PHE A 124 3.24 16.20 -3.34
CA PHE A 124 3.81 17.48 -3.67
C PHE A 124 4.35 17.40 -5.09
N LYS A 125 3.55 17.89 -6.03
CA LYS A 125 3.88 17.84 -7.47
C LYS A 125 4.98 18.80 -7.87
N ARG A 126 5.63 19.52 -6.94
CA ARG A 126 6.70 20.44 -7.29
C ARG A 126 8.07 19.77 -7.24
N LYS A 127 8.83 19.94 -8.31
CA LYS A 127 10.27 19.70 -8.36
C LYS A 127 10.93 20.61 -7.32
N HIS A 128 12.05 20.20 -6.73
CA HIS A 128 12.87 21.02 -5.81
C HIS A 128 13.25 22.35 -6.49
N THR A 129 12.39 23.35 -6.41
CA THR A 129 12.60 24.73 -6.87
C THR A 129 12.87 25.63 -5.66
N GLY A 130 13.19 26.90 -5.84
CA GLY A 130 13.67 27.83 -4.82
C GLY A 130 12.90 27.89 -3.47
N THR A 131 11.65 27.44 -3.40
CA THR A 131 10.82 27.36 -2.17
C THR A 131 10.70 25.94 -1.60
N ALA A 132 11.52 24.98 -2.07
CA ALA A 132 11.34 23.55 -1.75
C ALA A 132 11.40 23.25 -0.24
N ASN A 133 12.24 23.96 0.54
CA ASN A 133 12.29 23.78 1.99
C ASN A 133 11.03 24.26 2.71
N LEU A 134 10.48 25.39 2.30
CA LEU A 134 9.22 25.92 2.86
C LEU A 134 8.07 24.98 2.51
N ASP A 135 8.02 24.53 1.28
CA ASP A 135 7.01 23.63 0.77
C ASP A 135 7.05 22.28 1.51
N CYS A 136 8.25 21.75 1.79
CA CYS A 136 8.45 20.54 2.59
C CYS A 136 7.91 20.72 4.01
N SER A 137 8.21 21.84 4.67
CA SER A 137 7.74 22.14 6.01
C SER A 137 6.22 22.31 6.08
N ILE A 138 5.62 22.94 5.08
CA ILE A 138 4.15 23.10 4.98
C ILE A 138 3.47 21.71 4.87
N ASN A 139 4.02 20.82 4.06
CA ASN A 139 3.46 19.47 3.92
C ASN A 139 3.54 18.66 5.19
N ILE A 140 4.69 18.69 5.86
CA ILE A 140 4.85 18.02 7.14
C ILE A 140 3.84 18.58 8.14
N ALA A 141 3.71 19.90 8.22
CA ALA A 141 2.78 20.55 9.14
C ALA A 141 1.31 20.18 8.88
N ASP A 142 0.91 20.09 7.61
CA ASP A 142 -0.45 19.69 7.23
C ASP A 142 -0.74 18.23 7.59
N GLN A 143 0.18 17.31 7.28
CA GLN A 143 0.05 15.91 7.68
C GLN A 143 -0.04 15.76 9.20
N VAL A 144 0.81 16.46 9.93
CA VAL A 144 0.84 16.40 11.40
C VAL A 144 -0.44 17.00 11.99
N LYS A 145 -0.97 18.10 11.42
CA LYS A 145 -2.23 18.71 11.85
C LYS A 145 -3.43 17.76 11.73
N ASN A 146 -3.44 16.91 10.70
CA ASN A 146 -4.51 15.96 10.43
C ASN A 146 -4.23 14.55 10.97
N ALA A 147 -3.17 14.37 11.76
CA ALA A 147 -2.66 13.06 12.16
C ALA A 147 -3.71 12.19 12.87
N GLU A 148 -4.40 12.74 13.87
CA GLU A 148 -5.43 11.99 14.62
C GLU A 148 -6.60 11.58 13.71
N LYS A 149 -7.02 12.46 12.79
CA LYS A 149 -8.09 12.16 11.83
C LYS A 149 -7.73 10.98 10.91
N TYR A 150 -6.52 10.99 10.37
CA TYR A 150 -6.05 9.88 9.50
C TYR A 150 -5.89 8.58 10.30
N TYR A 151 -5.36 8.68 11.50
CA TYR A 151 -5.19 7.53 12.37
C TYR A 151 -6.52 6.88 12.76
N LYS A 152 -7.54 7.67 13.11
CA LYS A 152 -8.90 7.17 13.39
C LYS A 152 -9.52 6.49 12.19
N ARG A 153 -9.28 7.01 10.98
CA ARG A 153 -9.73 6.33 9.75
C ARG A 153 -9.10 4.94 9.64
N ILE A 154 -7.80 4.83 9.87
CA ILE A 154 -7.08 3.55 9.84
C ILE A 154 -7.63 2.56 10.87
N ILE A 155 -7.91 3.01 12.10
CA ILE A 155 -8.53 2.18 13.14
C ILE A 155 -9.88 1.63 12.64
N LYS A 156 -10.72 2.50 12.09
CA LYS A 156 -12.02 2.10 11.54
C LYS A 156 -11.90 1.11 10.38
N ASP A 157 -10.96 1.35 9.46
CA ASP A 157 -10.73 0.45 8.33
C ASP A 157 -10.21 -0.92 8.80
N ARG A 158 -9.29 -0.95 9.81
CA ARG A 158 -8.85 -2.17 10.47
C ARG A 158 -10.02 -2.94 11.08
N ASP A 159 -10.90 -2.28 11.82
CA ASP A 159 -12.05 -2.92 12.47
C ASP A 159 -13.02 -3.50 11.44
N ALA A 160 -13.27 -2.78 10.34
CA ALA A 160 -14.05 -3.30 9.22
C ALA A 160 -13.39 -4.53 8.57
N MET A 161 -12.06 -4.52 8.33
CA MET A 161 -11.34 -5.68 7.79
C MET A 161 -11.44 -6.91 8.67
N LYS A 162 -11.54 -6.76 10.00
CA LYS A 162 -11.70 -7.88 10.94
C LYS A 162 -13.06 -8.58 10.81
N THR A 163 -14.07 -7.91 10.30
CA THR A 163 -15.42 -8.48 10.14
C THR A 163 -15.64 -9.17 8.79
N ILE A 164 -14.67 -9.09 7.89
CA ILE A 164 -14.76 -9.63 6.52
C ILE A 164 -13.89 -10.87 6.42
N ASN A 165 -14.48 -11.97 5.95
CA ASN A 165 -13.76 -13.19 5.65
C ASN A 165 -13.49 -13.30 4.15
N LEU A 166 -12.30 -13.73 3.80
CA LEU A 166 -11.82 -13.98 2.45
C LEU A 166 -11.48 -15.47 2.33
N THR A 167 -12.17 -16.19 1.47
CA THR A 167 -11.82 -17.57 1.15
C THR A 167 -10.42 -17.63 0.53
N GLU A 168 -9.78 -18.79 0.58
CA GLU A 168 -8.46 -19.00 -0.07
C GLU A 168 -8.47 -18.59 -1.56
N ARG A 169 -9.59 -18.83 -2.25
CA ARG A 169 -9.77 -18.42 -3.64
C ARG A 169 -9.78 -16.90 -3.79
N GLU A 170 -10.52 -16.20 -2.95
CA GLU A 170 -10.58 -14.73 -2.99
C GLU A 170 -9.23 -14.11 -2.63
N GLN A 171 -8.52 -14.67 -1.66
CA GLN A 171 -7.16 -14.24 -1.34
C GLN A 171 -6.21 -14.43 -2.53
N ALA A 172 -6.26 -15.58 -3.20
CA ALA A 172 -5.47 -15.85 -4.39
C ALA A 172 -5.82 -14.92 -5.57
N GLU A 173 -7.10 -14.60 -5.76
CA GLU A 173 -7.58 -13.67 -6.77
C GLU A 173 -7.05 -12.25 -6.50
N LEU A 174 -7.14 -11.77 -5.25
CA LEU A 174 -6.61 -10.46 -4.86
C LEU A 174 -5.09 -10.38 -5.10
N VAL A 175 -4.33 -11.44 -4.74
CA VAL A 175 -2.88 -11.49 -5.02
C VAL A 175 -2.61 -11.43 -6.52
N GLY A 176 -3.36 -12.19 -7.32
CA GLY A 176 -3.24 -12.18 -8.78
C GLY A 176 -3.51 -10.80 -9.38
N ARG A 177 -4.55 -10.12 -8.92
CA ARG A 177 -4.89 -8.77 -9.37
C ARG A 177 -3.83 -7.75 -8.97
N MET A 178 -3.37 -7.77 -7.72
CA MET A 178 -2.28 -6.90 -7.25
C MET A 178 -1.00 -7.07 -8.06
N PHE A 179 -0.69 -8.29 -8.49
CA PHE A 179 0.52 -8.58 -9.26
C PHE A 179 0.40 -8.26 -10.74
N VAL A 180 -0.74 -8.62 -11.38
CA VAL A 180 -0.89 -8.59 -12.85
C VAL A 180 -1.59 -7.33 -13.33
N GLN A 181 -2.62 -6.85 -12.61
CA GLN A 181 -3.46 -5.74 -13.07
C GLN A 181 -3.03 -4.41 -12.49
N GLU A 182 -2.75 -4.38 -11.19
CA GLU A 182 -2.48 -3.15 -10.45
C GLU A 182 -0.98 -2.86 -10.30
N GLU A 183 -0.12 -3.84 -10.60
CA GLU A 183 1.35 -3.75 -10.44
C GLU A 183 1.79 -3.26 -9.05
N LEU A 184 1.00 -3.59 -8.01
CA LEU A 184 1.23 -3.16 -6.61
C LEU A 184 2.31 -3.97 -5.91
N ILE A 185 2.55 -5.20 -6.35
CA ILE A 185 3.51 -6.12 -5.76
C ILE A 185 4.38 -6.76 -6.85
N ASP A 186 5.63 -7.04 -6.52
CA ASP A 186 6.55 -7.76 -7.38
C ASP A 186 6.58 -9.27 -7.11
N SER A 187 7.34 -10.03 -7.89
CA SER A 187 7.48 -11.48 -7.75
C SER A 187 8.11 -11.89 -6.41
N GLN A 188 9.01 -11.08 -5.84
CA GLN A 188 9.60 -11.35 -4.53
C GLN A 188 8.54 -11.17 -3.42
N GLN A 189 7.76 -10.11 -3.50
CA GLN A 189 6.67 -9.83 -2.56
C GLN A 189 5.58 -10.90 -2.66
N THR A 190 5.21 -11.32 -3.87
CA THR A 190 4.26 -12.43 -4.10
C THR A 190 4.75 -13.72 -3.43
N SER A 191 6.05 -14.03 -3.52
CA SER A 191 6.63 -15.22 -2.87
C SER A 191 6.54 -15.13 -1.35
N ILE A 192 6.73 -13.94 -0.76
CA ILE A 192 6.59 -13.70 0.68
C ILE A 192 5.12 -13.86 1.09
N ILE A 193 4.18 -13.28 0.36
CA ILE A 193 2.75 -13.39 0.64
C ILE A 193 2.33 -14.87 0.62
N LYS A 194 2.76 -15.63 -0.38
CA LYS A 194 2.50 -17.08 -0.44
C LYS A 194 3.02 -17.83 0.78
N ALA A 195 4.20 -17.47 1.27
CA ALA A 195 4.77 -18.09 2.47
C ALA A 195 3.97 -17.73 3.73
N GLU A 196 3.55 -16.47 3.87
CA GLU A 196 2.72 -15.98 4.98
C GLU A 196 1.33 -16.62 4.98
N LEU A 197 0.70 -16.82 3.83
CA LEU A 197 -0.59 -17.52 3.70
C LEU A 197 -0.49 -18.98 4.14
N ALA A 198 0.63 -19.65 3.83
CA ALA A 198 0.84 -21.04 4.23
C ALA A 198 1.23 -21.18 5.71
N LYS A 199 2.02 -20.25 6.23
CA LYS A 199 2.51 -20.24 7.62
C LYS A 199 2.74 -18.81 8.08
N PRO A 200 1.76 -18.19 8.74
CA PRO A 200 1.88 -16.83 9.25
C PRO A 200 3.06 -16.66 10.22
N SER A 201 3.84 -15.60 10.04
CA SER A 201 4.93 -15.24 10.95
C SER A 201 4.42 -14.66 12.27
N PHE A 202 3.19 -14.12 12.28
CA PHE A 202 2.59 -13.47 13.43
C PHE A 202 1.11 -13.83 13.54
N HIS A 203 0.58 -13.79 14.78
CA HIS A 203 -0.85 -13.90 15.05
C HIS A 203 -1.45 -12.49 15.19
N TYR A 204 -2.45 -12.18 14.37
CA TYR A 204 -3.05 -10.84 14.27
C TYR A 204 -4.36 -10.67 15.04
N GLY A 205 -4.68 -11.60 15.93
CA GLY A 205 -5.89 -11.55 16.76
C GLY A 205 -7.19 -11.88 16.04
N THR A 206 -7.09 -12.40 14.81
CA THR A 206 -8.22 -12.83 13.98
C THR A 206 -7.91 -14.14 13.26
N ASP A 207 -8.92 -14.77 12.67
CA ASP A 207 -8.78 -16.00 11.91
C ASP A 207 -7.94 -15.80 10.63
N ALA A 208 -7.39 -16.89 10.09
CA ALA A 208 -6.58 -16.87 8.88
C ALA A 208 -7.34 -16.34 7.65
N GLU A 209 -8.66 -16.54 7.61
CA GLU A 209 -9.54 -16.07 6.53
C GLU A 209 -9.93 -14.59 6.67
N SER A 210 -9.63 -13.94 7.79
CA SER A 210 -10.00 -12.54 7.96
C SER A 210 -9.23 -11.65 6.98
N CYS A 211 -9.93 -10.67 6.39
CA CYS A 211 -9.32 -9.65 5.54
C CYS A 211 -8.19 -8.91 6.27
N TRP A 212 -8.29 -8.74 7.60
CA TRP A 212 -7.23 -8.15 8.42
C TRP A 212 -5.96 -8.99 8.43
N THR A 213 -6.08 -10.33 8.58
CA THR A 213 -4.93 -11.24 8.51
C THR A 213 -4.30 -11.19 7.12
N PHE A 214 -5.11 -11.27 6.06
CA PHE A 214 -4.62 -11.13 4.69
C PHE A 214 -3.91 -9.78 4.44
N TYR A 215 -4.49 -8.67 4.90
CA TYR A 215 -3.88 -7.34 4.84
C TYR A 215 -2.48 -7.34 5.45
N ASN A 216 -2.32 -7.99 6.59
CA ASN A 216 -1.04 -8.07 7.29
C ASN A 216 0.00 -8.94 6.56
N HIS A 217 -0.40 -10.00 5.86
CA HIS A 217 0.51 -10.78 5.02
C HIS A 217 1.08 -9.94 3.88
N VAL A 218 0.24 -9.13 3.24
CA VAL A 218 0.69 -8.23 2.16
C VAL A 218 1.58 -7.11 2.70
N THR A 219 1.20 -6.45 3.78
CA THR A 219 2.02 -5.38 4.38
C THR A 219 3.35 -5.91 4.94
N HIS A 220 3.40 -7.17 5.37
CA HIS A 220 4.66 -7.84 5.70
C HIS A 220 5.59 -7.95 4.49
N ALA A 221 5.06 -8.31 3.33
CA ALA A 221 5.83 -8.35 2.08
C ALA A 221 6.27 -6.96 1.62
N LEU A 222 5.41 -5.93 1.78
CA LEU A 222 5.72 -4.55 1.42
C LEU A 222 6.90 -3.95 2.21
N LYS A 223 7.28 -4.50 3.37
CA LYS A 223 8.53 -4.11 4.06
C LYS A 223 9.78 -4.27 3.19
N LYS A 224 9.73 -5.14 2.17
CA LYS A 224 10.83 -5.34 1.22
C LYS A 224 10.84 -4.31 0.08
N ALA A 225 9.79 -3.49 -0.04
CA ALA A 225 9.76 -2.43 -1.03
C ALA A 225 10.91 -1.45 -0.85
N HIS A 226 11.45 -0.98 -1.98
CA HIS A 226 12.50 0.02 -1.97
C HIS A 226 11.97 1.33 -1.33
N PRO A 227 12.78 2.10 -0.55
CA PRO A 227 12.37 3.36 0.06
C PRO A 227 11.69 4.34 -0.89
N ARG A 228 12.03 4.28 -2.18
CA ARG A 228 11.43 5.08 -3.24
C ARG A 228 9.93 4.87 -3.38
N TYR A 229 9.48 3.63 -3.22
CA TYR A 229 8.13 3.22 -3.58
C TYR A 229 7.26 2.92 -2.37
N TRP A 230 7.86 2.56 -1.25
CA TRP A 230 7.17 2.00 -0.09
C TRP A 230 5.96 2.82 0.38
N LEU A 231 6.05 4.15 0.44
CA LEU A 231 4.91 5.00 0.85
C LEU A 231 3.76 4.89 -0.16
N GLN A 232 4.08 4.99 -1.45
CA GLN A 232 3.07 4.93 -2.51
C GLN A 232 2.45 3.54 -2.61
N ASP A 233 3.28 2.49 -2.58
CA ASP A 233 2.81 1.10 -2.65
C ASP A 233 1.93 0.77 -1.44
N SER A 234 2.31 1.22 -0.25
CA SER A 234 1.51 1.01 0.97
C SER A 234 0.17 1.73 0.92
N GLN A 235 0.12 2.94 0.39
CA GLN A 235 -1.15 3.66 0.21
C GLN A 235 -2.00 3.03 -0.86
N ASN A 236 -1.44 2.77 -2.05
CA ASN A 236 -2.17 2.16 -3.16
C ASN A 236 -2.75 0.80 -2.74
N PHE A 237 -1.99 0.01 -1.98
CA PHE A 237 -2.47 -1.25 -1.43
C PHE A 237 -3.63 -1.05 -0.45
N HIS A 238 -3.52 -0.08 0.46
CA HIS A 238 -4.62 0.22 1.39
C HIS A 238 -5.88 0.64 0.64
N ASP A 239 -5.76 1.56 -0.32
CA ASP A 239 -6.87 2.04 -1.14
C ASP A 239 -7.48 0.90 -1.96
N PHE A 240 -6.67 -0.02 -2.49
CA PHE A 240 -7.12 -1.22 -3.19
C PHE A 240 -7.97 -2.12 -2.27
N ILE A 241 -7.50 -2.43 -1.07
CA ILE A 241 -8.27 -3.27 -0.13
C ILE A 241 -9.56 -2.58 0.32
N VAL A 242 -9.54 -1.27 0.56
CA VAL A 242 -10.73 -0.50 0.88
C VAL A 242 -11.75 -0.59 -0.27
N ALA A 243 -11.33 -0.42 -1.50
CA ALA A 243 -12.19 -0.51 -2.67
C ALA A 243 -12.77 -1.92 -2.86
N GLU A 244 -11.94 -2.95 -2.77
CA GLU A 244 -12.32 -4.32 -3.09
C GLU A 244 -13.07 -5.05 -1.97
N CYS A 245 -12.75 -4.74 -0.73
CA CYS A 245 -13.28 -5.48 0.40
C CYS A 245 -14.27 -4.67 1.25
N LEU A 246 -14.02 -3.36 1.47
CA LEU A 246 -14.83 -2.55 2.38
C LEU A 246 -15.98 -1.82 1.67
N ASN A 247 -15.77 -1.34 0.44
CA ASN A 247 -16.78 -0.57 -0.30
C ASN A 247 -17.69 -1.43 -1.18
N THR A 248 -17.34 -2.69 -1.40
CA THR A 248 -18.24 -3.61 -2.07
C THR A 248 -19.29 -4.11 -1.08
N SER A 249 -20.51 -3.59 -1.18
CA SER A 249 -21.70 -4.31 -0.77
C SER A 249 -21.83 -5.55 -1.68
N LYS A 250 -20.98 -6.55 -1.48
CA LYS A 250 -21.21 -7.87 -2.09
C LYS A 250 -22.54 -8.34 -1.52
N PRO A 251 -23.55 -8.66 -2.36
CA PRO A 251 -24.72 -9.37 -1.86
C PRO A 251 -24.16 -10.65 -1.22
N THR A 252 -24.42 -10.82 0.06
CA THR A 252 -24.15 -12.07 0.76
C THR A 252 -24.94 -13.12 0.01
N ILE A 253 -24.31 -13.88 -0.87
CA ILE A 253 -24.91 -15.10 -1.42
C ILE A 253 -24.96 -16.03 -0.20
N LYS A 254 -26.10 -15.97 0.50
CA LYS A 254 -26.45 -17.03 1.42
C LYS A 254 -26.52 -18.27 0.56
N THR A 255 -25.54 -19.13 0.67
CA THR A 255 -25.61 -20.50 0.20
C THR A 255 -26.66 -21.16 1.08
N GLU A 256 -27.93 -20.96 0.75
CA GLU A 256 -28.98 -21.82 1.24
C GLU A 256 -28.66 -23.19 0.68
N THR A 257 -28.28 -24.07 1.56
CA THR A 257 -28.18 -25.50 1.33
C THR A 257 -29.56 -25.96 0.86
N ILE A 258 -29.75 -26.05 -0.45
CA ILE A 258 -30.91 -26.75 -1.02
C ILE A 258 -30.63 -28.24 -0.82
N LEU A 259 -31.00 -28.73 0.37
CA LEU A 259 -31.22 -30.15 0.58
C LEU A 259 -32.52 -30.53 -0.15
N SER A 260 -32.31 -31.33 -1.20
CA SER A 260 -33.26 -32.25 -1.82
C SER A 260 -34.74 -31.83 -1.92
N GLU A 261 -35.23 -31.60 -3.14
CA GLU A 261 -36.36 -32.38 -3.64
C GLU A 261 -36.67 -32.08 -5.11
N LYS A 262 -36.70 -33.17 -5.88
CA LYS A 262 -37.39 -33.35 -7.18
C LYS A 262 -36.74 -32.72 -8.42
N VAL A 263 -35.95 -33.59 -9.05
CA VAL A 263 -35.75 -33.58 -10.50
C VAL A 263 -37.09 -33.75 -11.19
N VAL A 264 -37.60 -32.69 -11.78
CA VAL A 264 -38.65 -32.78 -12.81
C VAL A 264 -37.94 -32.70 -14.15
N VAL A 265 -37.85 -33.84 -14.79
CA VAL A 265 -37.43 -33.94 -16.19
C VAL A 265 -38.54 -33.35 -17.05
N ILE A 266 -38.33 -32.20 -17.63
CA ILE A 266 -39.14 -31.70 -18.74
C ILE A 266 -38.35 -31.94 -20.00
N SER A 267 -38.70 -32.99 -20.70
CA SER A 267 -38.30 -33.27 -22.07
C SER A 267 -39.27 -32.55 -23.01
N GLU A 268 -38.83 -31.53 -23.68
CA GLU A 268 -39.38 -31.14 -24.98
C GLU A 268 -38.27 -30.63 -25.91
N PRO A 269 -38.23 -31.11 -27.17
CA PRO A 269 -37.16 -30.73 -28.10
C PRO A 269 -37.55 -29.43 -28.84
N VAL A 270 -36.65 -28.46 -28.86
CA VAL A 270 -36.76 -27.36 -29.82
C VAL A 270 -35.83 -27.69 -30.99
N GLU A 271 -36.44 -28.26 -32.02
CA GLU A 271 -35.83 -28.26 -33.36
C GLU A 271 -35.77 -26.82 -33.87
N LYS A 272 -34.54 -26.28 -34.02
CA LYS A 272 -34.26 -25.22 -34.98
C LYS A 272 -33.29 -25.77 -35.99
N VAL A 273 -33.83 -26.07 -37.16
CA VAL A 273 -33.08 -26.33 -38.38
C VAL A 273 -32.35 -25.05 -38.75
N ILE A 274 -31.05 -25.09 -38.75
CA ILE A 274 -30.21 -24.08 -39.39
C ILE A 274 -29.80 -24.72 -40.73
N GLU A 275 -30.34 -24.20 -41.80
CA GLU A 275 -29.87 -24.48 -43.14
C GLU A 275 -28.43 -23.95 -43.26
N VAL A 276 -27.48 -24.85 -43.49
CA VAL A 276 -26.12 -24.54 -43.81
C VAL A 276 -26.03 -24.58 -45.33
N ASP A 277 -25.82 -23.42 -45.96
CA ASP A 277 -25.46 -23.35 -47.36
C ASP A 277 -24.07 -24.02 -47.55
N GLU A 278 -24.10 -25.15 -48.22
CA GLU A 278 -22.90 -25.80 -48.77
C GLU A 278 -22.43 -24.99 -49.99
N ASP A 279 -21.52 -24.05 -49.83
CA ASP A 279 -20.58 -23.59 -50.86
C ASP A 279 -19.61 -22.55 -50.32
N ILE A 280 -18.67 -22.97 -49.46
CA ILE A 280 -17.42 -22.22 -49.25
C ILE A 280 -16.27 -23.24 -49.28
N THR A 281 -15.54 -23.27 -50.37
CA THR A 281 -14.35 -24.10 -50.55
C THR A 281 -13.21 -23.58 -49.70
N ASP A 282 -12.45 -24.51 -49.11
CA ASP A 282 -11.29 -24.33 -48.20
C ASP A 282 -10.15 -23.41 -48.66
N THR A 283 -10.28 -22.79 -49.83
CA THR A 283 -9.20 -21.97 -50.43
C THR A 283 -9.32 -20.47 -50.16
N GLN A 284 -10.45 -20.00 -49.60
CA GLN A 284 -10.66 -18.58 -49.29
C GLN A 284 -10.35 -18.17 -47.83
N LEU A 285 -10.02 -19.10 -46.95
CA LEU A 285 -9.69 -18.84 -45.56
C LEU A 285 -8.22 -18.51 -45.29
N ILE A 286 -7.36 -18.63 -46.29
CA ILE A 286 -5.91 -18.42 -46.11
C ILE A 286 -5.45 -17.03 -46.62
N GLU A 287 -6.22 -16.32 -47.41
CA GLU A 287 -5.80 -15.02 -47.96
C GLU A 287 -6.15 -13.79 -47.10
N ASN A 288 -6.95 -13.91 -46.07
CA ASN A 288 -7.34 -12.77 -45.20
C ASN A 288 -6.53 -12.61 -43.93
N VAL A 289 -5.45 -13.40 -43.74
CA VAL A 289 -4.60 -13.31 -42.52
C VAL A 289 -3.30 -12.51 -42.75
N PHE A 290 -3.02 -12.07 -43.99
CA PHE A 290 -1.73 -11.41 -44.33
C PHE A 290 -1.83 -9.99 -44.92
N LEU A 291 -2.95 -9.28 -44.73
CA LEU A 291 -3.06 -7.89 -45.17
C LEU A 291 -3.56 -6.98 -44.01
N ASP A 292 -2.81 -6.91 -42.95
CA ASP A 292 -2.78 -5.77 -42.01
C ASP A 292 -1.50 -5.91 -41.16
N GLN A 293 -0.40 -5.42 -41.73
CA GLN A 293 0.77 -4.95 -40.98
C GLN A 293 1.10 -3.53 -41.42
#